data_a0b6214c211f7720d6f11e4c7c8916e1
#
_entry.id   a0b6214c211f7720d6f11e4c7c8916e1
#
_cell.length_a   1.000
_cell.length_b   1.000
_cell.length_c   1.000
_cell.angle_alpha   90.00
_cell.angle_beta   90.00
_cell.angle_gamma   90.00
#
_symmetry.space_group_name_H-M   'P 1'
#
loop_
_entity.id
_entity.type
_entity.pdbx_description
1 polymer ?
#
loop_
_entity_poly.entity_id
_entity_poly.type
_entity_poly.pdbx_seq_one_letter_code
_entity_poly.pdbx_strand_id
1 'polypeptide(L)'
;PCTVWSRESCCNYSWHYEHFIALCDEYKYRYGKTHSTDTKLRDILAKFPKNINRSGGMTMFKLAMKANPECVVHGLGGTDAVESYRNFYQTKQERFSMVWTKRNIPEWFNANI
;
A
#
# COMPACT_ATOMS: atom_id res chain seq x y z
N PRO A 1 4.31 2.86 10.35
CA PRO A 1 3.47 1.65 10.55
C PRO A 1 3.74 0.54 9.55
N CYS A 2 3.83 0.87 8.26
CA CYS A 2 4.01 -0.16 7.21
C CYS A 2 5.33 -0.91 7.36
N THR A 3 6.42 -0.22 7.67
CA THR A 3 7.73 -0.84 7.87
C THR A 3 7.73 -1.75 9.09
N VAL A 4 7.12 -1.32 10.18
CA VAL A 4 6.98 -2.13 11.39
C VAL A 4 6.18 -3.39 11.10
N TRP A 5 5.06 -3.25 10.42
CA TRP A 5 4.22 -4.39 10.02
C TRP A 5 4.98 -5.37 9.11
N SER A 6 5.73 -4.83 8.13
CA SER A 6 6.47 -5.63 7.14
C SER A 6 7.49 -6.57 7.79
N ARG A 7 8.13 -6.14 8.89
CA ARG A 7 9.17 -6.95 9.54
C ARG A 7 8.65 -7.91 10.61
N GLU A 8 7.36 -7.94 10.86
CA GLU A 8 6.77 -8.82 11.88
C GLU A 8 6.80 -10.30 11.47
N SER A 9 6.72 -10.60 10.18
CA SER A 9 6.79 -11.97 9.67
C SER A 9 7.21 -12.00 8.21
N CYS A 10 7.67 -13.17 7.75
CA CYS A 10 8.03 -13.35 6.34
C CYS A 10 6.79 -13.22 5.43
N CYS A 11 5.61 -13.61 5.89
CA CYS A 11 4.38 -13.44 5.12
C CYS A 11 4.03 -11.97 4.91
N ASN A 12 4.16 -11.15 5.97
CA ASN A 12 3.97 -9.71 5.87
C ASN A 12 4.97 -9.09 4.89
N TYR A 13 6.23 -9.49 5.01
CA TYR A 13 7.30 -9.00 4.14
C TYR A 13 7.04 -9.35 2.67
N SER A 14 6.67 -10.60 2.39
CA SER A 14 6.36 -11.04 1.02
C SER A 14 5.21 -10.26 0.42
N TRP A 15 4.14 -10.05 1.19
CA TRP A 15 2.99 -9.25 0.74
C TRP A 15 3.43 -7.82 0.41
N HIS A 16 4.20 -7.21 1.31
CA HIS A 16 4.67 -5.84 1.12
C HIS A 16 5.59 -5.71 -0.10
N TYR A 17 6.46 -6.69 -0.29
CA TYR A 17 7.34 -6.73 -1.47
C TYR A 17 6.52 -6.85 -2.77
N GLU A 18 5.55 -7.74 -2.82
CA GLU A 18 4.68 -7.89 -3.98
C GLU A 18 3.92 -6.60 -4.28
N HIS A 19 3.46 -5.92 -3.24
CA HIS A 19 2.79 -4.62 -3.38
C HIS A 19 3.75 -3.57 -3.95
N PHE A 20 4.98 -3.52 -3.46
CA PHE A 20 6.03 -2.65 -3.99
C PHE A 20 6.28 -2.90 -5.47
N ILE A 21 6.39 -4.17 -5.89
CA ILE A 21 6.58 -4.52 -7.29
C ILE A 21 5.39 -4.06 -8.14
N ALA A 22 4.19 -4.29 -7.65
CA ALA A 22 2.97 -3.85 -8.35
C ALA A 22 2.94 -2.33 -8.54
N LEU A 23 3.35 -1.57 -7.53
CA LEU A 23 3.46 -0.10 -7.63
C LEU A 23 4.52 0.33 -8.64
N CYS A 24 5.67 -0.35 -8.66
CA CYS A 24 6.74 -0.06 -9.63
C CYS A 24 6.29 -0.32 -11.06
N ASP A 25 5.61 -1.45 -11.28
CA ASP A 25 5.10 -1.81 -12.60
C ASP A 25 3.99 -0.86 -13.05
N GLU A 26 3.12 -0.44 -12.13
CA GLU A 26 2.07 0.53 -12.41
C GLU A 26 2.65 1.90 -12.76
N TYR A 27 3.70 2.33 -12.07
CA TYR A 27 4.38 3.58 -12.37
C TYR A 27 4.95 3.55 -13.80
N LYS A 28 5.62 2.45 -14.17
CA LYS A 28 6.18 2.30 -15.51
C LYS A 28 5.08 2.30 -16.57
N TYR A 29 3.96 1.63 -16.32
CA TYR A 29 2.81 1.62 -17.22
C TYR A 29 2.27 3.04 -17.44
N ARG A 30 2.06 3.79 -16.35
CA ARG A 30 1.44 5.12 -16.43
C ARG A 30 2.36 6.18 -17.05
N TYR A 31 3.65 6.15 -16.73
CA TYR A 31 4.57 7.23 -17.06
C TYR A 31 5.65 6.85 -18.07
N GLY A 32 5.72 5.60 -18.48
CA GLY A 32 6.65 5.12 -19.51
C GLY A 32 8.12 5.12 -19.08
N LYS A 33 8.40 5.22 -17.79
CA LYS A 33 9.77 5.23 -17.26
C LYS A 33 9.86 4.46 -15.96
N THR A 34 11.07 3.98 -15.63
CA THR A 34 11.33 3.22 -14.42
C THR A 34 11.57 4.17 -13.26
N HIS A 35 10.84 3.97 -12.15
CA HIS A 35 11.05 4.75 -10.93
C HIS A 35 12.41 4.44 -10.33
N SER A 36 13.11 5.45 -9.79
CA SER A 36 14.46 5.26 -9.24
C SER A 36 14.49 4.25 -8.08
N THR A 37 13.45 4.21 -7.26
CA THR A 37 13.34 3.25 -6.17
C THR A 37 13.29 1.82 -6.70
N ASP A 38 12.60 1.59 -7.82
CA ASP A 38 12.56 0.29 -8.50
C ASP A 38 13.97 -0.15 -8.91
N THR A 39 14.69 0.72 -9.61
CA THR A 39 16.06 0.43 -10.04
C THR A 39 16.98 0.11 -8.87
N LYS A 40 16.84 0.83 -7.76
CA LYS A 40 17.75 0.70 -6.60
C LYS A 40 17.40 -0.47 -5.69
N LEU A 41 16.13 -0.81 -5.53
CA LEU A 41 15.69 -1.66 -4.43
C LEU A 41 15.00 -2.97 -4.84
N ARG A 42 14.58 -3.12 -6.09
CA ARG A 42 13.83 -4.32 -6.52
C ARG A 42 14.55 -5.61 -6.15
N ASP A 43 15.82 -5.72 -6.50
CA ASP A 43 16.60 -6.94 -6.30
C ASP A 43 17.03 -7.13 -4.83
N ILE A 44 17.36 -6.03 -4.18
CA ILE A 44 17.77 -6.06 -2.76
C ILE A 44 16.62 -6.51 -1.87
N LEU A 45 15.45 -5.94 -2.08
CA LEU A 45 14.27 -6.24 -1.26
C LEU A 45 13.65 -7.59 -1.58
N ALA A 46 14.02 -8.22 -2.70
CA ALA A 46 13.55 -9.57 -3.04
C ALA A 46 14.05 -10.63 -2.03
N LYS A 47 15.10 -10.33 -1.29
CA LYS A 47 15.66 -11.23 -0.28
C LYS A 47 15.11 -10.91 1.10
N PHE A 48 14.74 -11.97 1.84
CA PHE A 48 14.27 -11.78 3.21
C PHE A 48 15.38 -11.24 4.12
N PRO A 49 15.05 -10.33 5.06
CA PRO A 49 15.98 -9.95 6.12
C PRO A 49 16.41 -11.18 6.94
N LYS A 50 17.67 -11.19 7.41
CA LYS A 50 18.22 -12.36 8.12
C LYS A 50 17.43 -12.75 9.37
N ASN A 51 16.94 -11.77 10.10
CA ASN A 51 16.33 -11.99 11.42
C ASN A 51 14.79 -11.93 11.39
N ILE A 52 14.20 -12.08 10.22
CA ILE A 52 12.73 -12.03 10.11
C ILE A 52 12.11 -13.33 10.65
N ASN A 53 10.96 -13.19 11.32
CA ASN A 53 10.20 -14.33 11.81
C ASN A 53 9.64 -15.15 10.64
N ARG A 54 10.10 -16.39 10.50
CA ARG A 54 9.70 -17.28 9.39
C ARG A 54 8.54 -18.22 9.75
N SER A 55 8.16 -18.29 11.02
CA SER A 55 7.12 -19.19 11.49
C SER A 55 5.75 -18.53 11.64
N GLY A 56 5.68 -17.20 11.59
CA GLY A 56 4.42 -16.46 11.71
C GLY A 56 3.73 -16.28 10.37
N GLY A 57 2.39 -16.36 10.36
CA GLY A 57 1.58 -16.00 9.21
C GLY A 57 1.41 -14.49 9.09
N MET A 58 0.55 -14.06 8.17
CA MET A 58 0.22 -12.64 8.04
C MET A 58 -0.49 -12.13 9.30
N THR A 59 -0.05 -10.97 9.77
CA THR A 59 -0.71 -10.28 10.87
C THR A 59 -1.60 -9.16 10.33
N MET A 60 -2.42 -8.58 11.21
CA MET A 60 -3.29 -7.47 10.82
C MET A 60 -2.47 -6.25 10.38
N PHE A 61 -2.89 -5.61 9.29
CA PHE A 61 -2.24 -4.42 8.78
C PHE A 61 -2.24 -3.29 9.81
N LYS A 62 -1.12 -2.56 9.88
CA LYS A 62 -1.01 -1.33 10.66
C LYS A 62 -1.28 -0.16 9.73
N LEU A 63 -2.32 0.59 10.02
CA LEU A 63 -2.78 1.65 9.12
C LEU A 63 -1.99 2.94 9.33
N ALA A 64 -1.59 3.58 8.22
CA ALA A 64 -0.84 4.84 8.23
C ALA A 64 -1.80 6.03 8.06
N MET A 65 -2.75 6.17 8.98
CA MET A 65 -3.76 7.24 8.92
C MET A 65 -4.09 7.80 10.31
N LYS A 66 -3.07 8.02 11.12
CA LYS A 66 -3.23 8.53 12.50
C LYS A 66 -3.97 9.88 12.54
N ALA A 67 -3.74 10.73 11.54
CA ALA A 67 -4.37 12.04 11.47
C ALA A 67 -5.83 12.00 10.98
N ASN A 68 -6.28 10.84 10.49
CA ASN A 68 -7.62 10.66 9.94
C ASN A 68 -8.28 9.41 10.51
N PRO A 69 -8.49 9.35 11.84
CA PRO A 69 -9.06 8.14 12.47
C PRO A 69 -10.49 7.84 12.00
N GLU A 70 -11.19 8.84 11.49
CA GLU A 70 -12.54 8.68 10.92
C GLU A 70 -12.56 7.81 9.67
N CYS A 71 -11.42 7.63 9.00
CA CYS A 71 -11.32 6.78 7.81
C CYS A 71 -11.26 5.29 8.15
N VAL A 72 -10.93 4.94 9.39
CA VAL A 72 -10.74 3.55 9.81
C VAL A 72 -12.08 2.82 9.83
N VAL A 73 -12.12 1.67 9.14
CA VAL A 73 -13.30 0.79 9.13
C VAL A 73 -12.95 -0.49 9.87
N HIS A 74 -13.85 -0.95 10.75
CA HIS A 74 -13.70 -2.19 11.49
C HIS A 74 -14.51 -3.29 10.84
N GLY A 75 -13.88 -4.45 10.64
CA GLY A 75 -14.52 -5.65 10.10
C GLY A 75 -14.58 -6.78 11.14
N LEU A 76 -14.98 -7.96 10.70
CA LEU A 76 -15.17 -9.12 11.58
C LEU A 76 -13.88 -9.60 12.25
N GLY A 77 -12.73 -9.41 11.64
CA GLY A 77 -11.44 -9.85 12.20
C GLY A 77 -10.57 -8.70 12.70
N GLY A 78 -11.12 -7.49 12.80
CA GLY A 78 -10.38 -6.29 13.17
C GLY A 78 -10.57 -5.16 12.18
N THR A 79 -9.52 -4.41 11.82
CA THR A 79 -9.63 -3.32 10.86
C THR A 79 -9.70 -3.83 9.43
N ASP A 80 -10.56 -3.23 8.63
CA ASP A 80 -10.60 -3.44 7.18
C ASP A 80 -9.63 -2.46 6.52
N ALA A 81 -8.44 -2.94 6.17
CA ALA A 81 -7.38 -2.10 5.61
C ALA A 81 -7.76 -1.52 4.24
N VAL A 82 -8.37 -2.32 3.38
CA VAL A 82 -8.74 -1.88 2.03
C VAL A 82 -9.75 -0.74 2.09
N GLU A 83 -10.86 -0.94 2.81
CA GLU A 83 -11.87 0.10 2.95
C GLU A 83 -11.34 1.34 3.67
N SER A 84 -10.50 1.14 4.70
CA SER A 84 -9.89 2.26 5.42
C SER A 84 -9.02 3.11 4.49
N TYR A 85 -8.17 2.48 3.69
CA TYR A 85 -7.33 3.22 2.73
C TYR A 85 -8.14 3.86 1.61
N ARG A 86 -9.21 3.22 1.14
CA ARG A 86 -10.11 3.83 0.16
C ARG A 86 -10.73 5.10 0.71
N ASN A 87 -11.21 5.06 1.95
CA ASN A 87 -11.75 6.27 2.63
C ASN A 87 -10.66 7.34 2.77
N PHE A 88 -9.46 6.94 3.13
CA PHE A 88 -8.33 7.85 3.26
C PHE A 88 -8.02 8.55 1.93
N TYR A 89 -8.01 7.80 0.82
CA TYR A 89 -7.76 8.38 -0.50
C TYR A 89 -8.88 9.31 -0.96
N GLN A 90 -10.13 9.07 -0.53
CA GLN A 90 -11.23 10.01 -0.80
C GLN A 90 -10.94 11.39 -0.23
N THR A 91 -10.34 11.46 0.97
CA THR A 91 -10.04 12.75 1.60
C THR A 91 -8.94 13.52 0.88
N LYS A 92 -8.05 12.83 0.17
CA LYS A 92 -6.90 13.46 -0.49
C LYS A 92 -7.31 14.41 -1.61
N GLN A 93 -8.47 14.23 -2.24
CA GLN A 93 -8.94 15.12 -3.31
C GLN A 93 -9.20 16.55 -2.82
N GLU A 94 -9.33 16.77 -1.54
CA GLU A 94 -9.45 18.12 -0.94
C GLU A 94 -8.14 18.90 -1.02
N ARG A 95 -7.02 18.20 -1.12
CA ARG A 95 -5.67 18.77 -1.04
C ARG A 95 -4.99 18.87 -2.39
N PHE A 96 -5.31 17.98 -3.33
CA PHE A 96 -4.72 17.96 -4.67
C PHE A 96 -5.64 17.23 -5.65
N SER A 97 -5.46 17.50 -6.94
CA SER A 97 -6.22 16.85 -7.99
C SER A 97 -5.81 15.38 -8.10
N MET A 98 -6.81 14.50 -8.16
CA MET A 98 -6.59 13.07 -8.37
C MET A 98 -6.55 12.79 -9.87
N VAL A 99 -5.41 12.36 -10.38
CA VAL A 99 -5.19 12.06 -11.80
C VAL A 99 -4.97 10.57 -11.96
N TRP A 100 -5.76 9.94 -12.83
CA TRP A 100 -5.75 8.49 -13.06
C TRP A 100 -5.14 8.18 -14.43
N THR A 101 -3.87 8.57 -14.62
CA THR A 101 -3.16 8.44 -15.90
C THR A 101 -3.22 7.01 -16.43
N LYS A 102 -3.72 6.85 -17.68
CA LYS A 102 -3.89 5.57 -18.38
C LYS A 102 -4.79 4.55 -17.66
N ARG A 103 -5.56 4.98 -16.66
CA ARG A 103 -6.50 4.12 -15.94
C ARG A 103 -7.85 4.79 -15.83
N ASN A 104 -8.90 4.00 -15.80
CA ASN A 104 -10.23 4.49 -15.45
C ASN A 104 -10.25 4.85 -13.96
N ILE A 105 -11.08 5.83 -13.62
CA ILE A 105 -11.32 6.15 -12.21
C ILE A 105 -11.91 4.90 -11.54
N PRO A 106 -11.33 4.44 -10.40
CA PRO A 106 -11.87 3.26 -9.72
C PRO A 106 -13.33 3.48 -9.30
N GLU A 107 -14.12 2.43 -9.34
CA GLU A 107 -15.55 2.49 -8.99
C GLU A 107 -15.78 2.98 -7.56
N TRP A 108 -14.86 2.66 -6.65
CA TRP A 108 -14.96 3.07 -5.26
C TRP A 108 -14.63 4.55 -5.02
N PHE A 109 -14.03 5.25 -6.01
CA PHE A 109 -13.63 6.65 -5.85
C PHE A 109 -14.73 7.59 -6.34
N ASN A 110 -15.17 8.48 -5.45
CA ASN A 110 -16.18 9.49 -5.76
C ASN A 110 -15.48 10.85 -5.89
N ALA A 111 -15.38 11.34 -7.12
CA ALA A 111 -14.81 12.65 -7.37
C ALA A 111 -15.74 13.75 -6.84
N ASN A 112 -15.19 14.72 -6.13
CA ASN A 112 -15.91 15.93 -5.77
C ASN A 112 -16.00 16.82 -7.03
N ILE A 113 -17.20 17.19 -7.38
CA ILE A 113 -17.47 18.04 -8.56
C ILE A 113 -17.54 19.50 -8.10
#